data_d5298340c1ae616c6ec3cbbb89403207
#
_entry.id   d5298340c1ae616c6ec3cbbb89403207
#
_cell.length_a   1.000
_cell.length_b   1.000
_cell.length_c   1.000
_cell.angle_alpha   90.00
_cell.angle_beta   90.00
_cell.angle_gamma   90.00
#
_symmetry.space_group_name_H-M   'P 1'
#
loop_
_entity.id
_entity.type
_entity.pdbx_description
1 polymer ?
#
loop_
_entity_poly.entity_id
_entity_poly.type
_entity_poly.pdbx_seq_one_letter_code
_entity_poly.pdbx_strand_id
1 'polypeptide(L)'
;FGRVTVNLTADNRSFLEAHRGIRLDPEYLIFDNSSSDNWSTPQTVRVVSFDDHLDEGDYGIDNQTFNVWLDNVTNTNGHTQDTKFRDNLTALIVNGTDTDNLSLASQDNDTIGVVITSIDNNSKESGETGTVRIKLQSRPFGSLRVYLAADNASGRGIYLNPGFLNFDNSSGNWTSTQTIQIVSNDDDYDEGVFGSDNQTFNLWLD
;
A
#
# COMPACT_ATOMS: atom_id res chain seq x y z
N PHE A 1 -23.15 13.22 -39.72
CA PHE A 1 -22.94 12.80 -38.35
C PHE A 1 -21.43 12.67 -38.17
N GLY A 2 -20.91 13.21 -37.07
CA GLY A 2 -19.49 13.33 -36.84
C GLY A 2 -19.00 12.23 -35.91
N ARG A 3 -17.69 12.24 -35.67
CA ARG A 3 -17.02 11.44 -34.66
C ARG A 3 -17.11 12.15 -33.32
N VAL A 4 -17.56 11.46 -32.30
CA VAL A 4 -17.63 11.94 -30.91
C VAL A 4 -16.58 11.21 -30.09
N THR A 5 -15.75 11.96 -29.36
CA THR A 5 -14.82 11.42 -28.41
C THR A 5 -15.33 11.74 -27.00
N VAL A 6 -15.46 10.72 -26.17
CA VAL A 6 -15.87 10.81 -24.79
C VAL A 6 -14.66 10.53 -23.93
N ASN A 7 -14.18 11.54 -23.21
CA ASN A 7 -13.07 11.41 -22.27
C ASN A 7 -13.64 11.08 -20.90
N LEU A 8 -12.99 10.12 -20.25
CA LEU A 8 -13.31 9.67 -18.90
C LEU A 8 -12.15 9.99 -17.98
N THR A 9 -12.46 10.40 -16.79
CA THR A 9 -11.48 10.67 -15.75
C THR A 9 -11.83 9.87 -14.50
N ALA A 10 -10.83 9.38 -13.82
CA ALA A 10 -10.97 8.72 -12.54
C ALA A 10 -10.36 9.57 -11.42
N ASP A 11 -10.92 9.43 -10.24
CA ASP A 11 -10.35 9.96 -9.02
C ASP A 11 -9.01 9.24 -8.75
N ASN A 12 -7.96 9.83 -9.25
CA ASN A 12 -6.62 9.32 -9.06
C ASN A 12 -5.97 10.12 -7.95
N ARG A 13 -5.98 9.58 -6.74
CA ARG A 13 -5.35 10.22 -5.58
C ARG A 13 -3.84 10.08 -5.55
N SER A 14 -3.20 10.16 -6.68
CA SER A 14 -1.73 10.20 -6.74
C SER A 14 -1.16 11.52 -6.23
N PHE A 15 -1.53 11.93 -5.01
CA PHE A 15 -1.00 13.20 -4.49
C PHE A 15 0.41 13.08 -3.91
N LEU A 16 0.93 11.88 -3.69
CA LEU A 16 2.25 11.68 -3.10
C LEU A 16 3.13 10.63 -3.80
N GLU A 17 2.57 9.75 -4.65
CA GLU A 17 3.38 8.72 -5.31
C GLU A 17 2.75 8.24 -6.63
N ALA A 18 3.59 8.05 -7.63
CA ALA A 18 3.20 7.84 -9.04
C ALA A 18 2.46 6.53 -9.37
N HIS A 19 2.01 5.76 -8.39
CA HIS A 19 1.42 4.43 -8.61
C HIS A 19 0.18 4.11 -7.79
N ARG A 20 -0.38 5.07 -7.07
CA ARG A 20 -1.59 4.86 -6.25
C ARG A 20 -2.85 5.13 -7.06
N GLY A 21 -3.86 4.28 -6.86
CA GLY A 21 -5.18 4.48 -7.41
C GLY A 21 -5.51 3.58 -8.59
N ILE A 22 -6.33 4.09 -9.49
CA ILE A 22 -6.78 3.40 -10.69
C ILE A 22 -6.44 4.20 -11.94
N ARG A 23 -6.30 3.49 -13.06
CA ARG A 23 -6.32 4.08 -14.40
C ARG A 23 -7.42 3.44 -15.23
N LEU A 24 -7.89 4.19 -16.20
CA LEU A 24 -8.84 3.71 -17.19
C LEU A 24 -8.09 3.30 -18.46
N ASP A 25 -8.54 2.23 -19.10
CA ASP A 25 -7.95 1.72 -20.32
C ASP A 25 -9.05 1.23 -21.28
N PRO A 26 -9.32 1.98 -22.36
CA PRO A 26 -8.79 3.29 -22.71
C PRO A 26 -9.37 4.42 -21.85
N GLU A 27 -8.67 5.56 -21.77
CA GLU A 27 -9.13 6.78 -21.08
C GLU A 27 -10.19 7.57 -21.87
N TYR A 28 -10.40 7.22 -23.10
CA TYR A 28 -11.42 7.83 -23.96
C TYR A 28 -12.08 6.80 -24.87
N LEU A 29 -13.31 7.06 -25.22
CA LEU A 29 -14.08 6.27 -26.18
C LEU A 29 -14.39 7.09 -27.42
N ILE A 30 -14.44 6.42 -28.57
CA ILE A 30 -14.74 7.04 -29.83
C ILE A 30 -16.01 6.42 -30.37
N PHE A 31 -16.98 7.28 -30.67
CA PHE A 31 -18.22 6.92 -31.31
C PHE A 31 -18.33 7.63 -32.67
N ASP A 32 -18.66 6.90 -33.69
CA ASP A 32 -18.85 7.44 -35.04
C ASP A 32 -19.97 6.68 -35.77
N ASN A 33 -20.34 7.17 -36.95
CA ASN A 33 -21.30 6.54 -37.81
C ASN A 33 -20.65 5.69 -38.91
N SER A 34 -19.45 5.18 -38.66
CA SER A 34 -18.80 4.26 -39.59
C SER A 34 -19.68 3.03 -39.90
N SER A 35 -19.31 2.29 -40.91
CA SER A 35 -20.05 1.10 -41.39
C SER A 35 -20.19 -0.01 -40.34
N SER A 36 -19.55 0.11 -39.21
CA SER A 36 -19.66 -0.79 -38.07
C SER A 36 -20.68 -0.37 -37.01
N ASP A 37 -21.44 0.73 -37.25
CA ASP A 37 -22.44 1.27 -36.30
C ASP A 37 -21.93 1.37 -34.84
N ASN A 38 -20.73 1.84 -34.72
CA ASN A 38 -20.01 1.87 -33.46
C ASN A 38 -20.75 2.69 -32.36
N TRP A 39 -21.55 3.69 -32.74
CA TRP A 39 -22.35 4.49 -31.83
C TRP A 39 -23.39 3.68 -31.03
N SER A 40 -23.85 2.55 -31.57
CA SER A 40 -24.84 1.66 -30.95
C SER A 40 -24.22 0.44 -30.28
N THR A 41 -22.92 0.24 -30.45
CA THR A 41 -22.22 -0.91 -29.90
C THR A 41 -21.57 -0.54 -28.56
N PRO A 42 -21.85 -1.25 -27.47
CA PRO A 42 -21.19 -1.02 -26.22
C PRO A 42 -19.67 -1.13 -26.34
N GLN A 43 -18.96 -0.15 -25.83
CA GLN A 43 -17.51 -0.15 -25.72
C GLN A 43 -17.11 -0.38 -24.26
N THR A 44 -16.00 -1.07 -24.06
CA THR A 44 -15.52 -1.43 -22.72
C THR A 44 -14.35 -0.55 -22.34
N VAL A 45 -14.41 0.00 -21.14
CA VAL A 45 -13.29 0.60 -20.45
C VAL A 45 -12.88 -0.33 -19.30
N ARG A 46 -11.63 -0.70 -19.27
CA ARG A 46 -11.08 -1.49 -18.16
C ARG A 46 -10.64 -0.53 -17.06
N VAL A 47 -10.96 -0.88 -15.84
CA VAL A 47 -10.41 -0.23 -14.65
C VAL A 47 -9.24 -1.08 -14.19
N VAL A 48 -8.08 -0.46 -14.06
CA VAL A 48 -6.84 -1.13 -13.68
C VAL A 48 -6.31 -0.50 -12.41
N SER A 49 -6.24 -1.26 -11.34
CA SER A 49 -5.63 -0.86 -10.08
C SER A 49 -4.10 -0.92 -10.18
N PHE A 50 -3.43 -0.06 -9.45
CA PHE A 50 -1.98 -0.11 -9.32
C PHE A 50 -1.62 -0.91 -8.06
N ASP A 51 -0.56 -1.70 -8.17
CA ASP A 51 0.08 -2.44 -7.09
C ASP A 51 1.31 -1.65 -6.62
N ASP A 52 1.37 -1.22 -5.37
CA ASP A 52 2.40 -0.29 -4.91
C ASP A 52 3.03 -0.60 -3.53
N HIS A 53 2.67 -1.69 -2.92
CA HIS A 53 3.16 -2.16 -1.61
C HIS A 53 2.75 -1.28 -0.41
N LEU A 54 1.76 -0.42 -0.56
CA LEU A 54 1.19 0.34 0.54
C LEU A 54 -0.11 -0.32 1.00
N ASP A 55 -0.28 -0.51 2.27
CA ASP A 55 -1.58 -0.84 2.85
C ASP A 55 -2.37 0.47 3.00
N GLU A 56 -3.35 0.67 2.14
CA GLU A 56 -4.07 1.93 2.00
C GLU A 56 -5.45 1.90 2.64
N GLY A 57 -5.90 0.74 3.04
CA GLY A 57 -7.17 0.53 3.72
C GLY A 57 -7.14 1.00 5.18
N ASP A 58 -8.32 1.10 5.77
CA ASP A 58 -8.43 1.08 7.23
C ASP A 58 -8.14 -0.34 7.70
N TYR A 59 -7.51 -0.47 8.86
CA TYR A 59 -7.15 -1.78 9.43
C TYR A 59 -8.30 -2.80 9.30
N GLY A 60 -8.09 -3.80 8.46
CA GLY A 60 -9.08 -4.83 8.15
C GLY A 60 -10.12 -4.47 7.09
N ILE A 61 -9.98 -3.34 6.38
CA ILE A 61 -10.82 -2.93 5.25
C ILE A 61 -9.91 -2.55 4.08
N ASP A 62 -9.59 -3.51 3.24
CA ASP A 62 -8.62 -3.37 2.15
C ASP A 62 -9.26 -2.83 0.85
N ASN A 63 -10.36 -2.09 0.95
CA ASN A 63 -11.05 -1.56 -0.22
C ASN A 63 -10.94 -0.04 -0.28
N GLN A 64 -10.44 0.45 -1.39
CA GLN A 64 -10.47 1.86 -1.73
C GLN A 64 -11.62 2.16 -2.69
N THR A 65 -12.26 3.30 -2.52
CA THR A 65 -13.33 3.76 -3.39
C THR A 65 -12.82 4.87 -4.28
N PHE A 66 -13.04 4.73 -5.57
CA PHE A 66 -12.71 5.70 -6.61
C PHE A 66 -13.95 6.08 -7.37
N ASN A 67 -13.97 7.32 -7.85
CA ASN A 67 -15.02 7.80 -8.72
C ASN A 67 -14.51 7.91 -10.16
N VAL A 68 -15.35 7.57 -11.09
CA VAL A 68 -15.15 7.78 -12.53
C VAL A 68 -16.24 8.70 -13.04
N TRP A 69 -15.88 9.72 -13.79
CA TRP A 69 -16.82 10.67 -14.37
C TRP A 69 -16.45 11.04 -15.81
N LEU A 70 -17.38 11.70 -16.47
CA LEU A 70 -17.13 12.30 -17.76
C LEU A 70 -16.31 13.57 -17.58
N ASP A 71 -15.13 13.63 -18.18
CA ASP A 71 -14.31 14.84 -18.15
C ASP A 71 -14.73 15.79 -19.28
N ASN A 72 -14.75 15.29 -20.50
CA ASN A 72 -15.09 16.11 -21.66
C ASN A 72 -15.64 15.25 -22.80
N VAL A 73 -16.55 15.84 -23.56
CA VAL A 73 -17.06 15.27 -24.82
C VAL A 73 -16.69 16.20 -25.96
N THR A 74 -15.87 15.72 -26.89
CA THR A 74 -15.40 16.52 -28.02
C THR A 74 -15.83 15.93 -29.35
N ASN A 75 -16.14 16.82 -30.31
CA ASN A 75 -16.39 16.46 -31.70
C ASN A 75 -15.18 16.84 -32.56
N THR A 76 -14.45 15.84 -33.05
CA THR A 76 -13.14 16.03 -33.69
C THR A 76 -13.14 16.36 -35.14
N ASN A 77 -14.28 16.34 -35.84
CA ASN A 77 -14.31 16.52 -37.30
C ASN A 77 -14.87 17.87 -37.79
N GLY A 78 -14.90 18.90 -36.94
CA GLY A 78 -15.30 20.25 -37.36
C GLY A 78 -16.76 20.36 -37.82
N HIS A 79 -17.55 19.31 -37.70
CA HIS A 79 -18.98 19.34 -37.96
C HIS A 79 -19.67 19.93 -36.72
N THR A 80 -19.96 21.20 -36.82
CA THR A 80 -20.64 22.01 -35.78
C THR A 80 -22.09 21.59 -35.55
N GLN A 81 -22.53 20.47 -36.06
CA GLN A 81 -23.95 20.15 -36.13
C GLN A 81 -24.49 19.30 -34.98
N ASP A 82 -23.65 18.73 -34.13
CA ASP A 82 -24.15 18.00 -32.99
C ASP A 82 -23.82 18.72 -31.68
N THR A 83 -24.35 19.95 -31.59
CA THR A 83 -24.23 20.79 -30.39
C THR A 83 -24.86 20.14 -29.13
N LYS A 84 -25.73 19.15 -29.34
CA LYS A 84 -26.39 18.43 -28.25
C LYS A 84 -25.44 17.51 -27.49
N PHE A 85 -24.44 16.95 -28.17
CA PHE A 85 -23.42 16.12 -27.52
C PHE A 85 -22.25 16.94 -26.97
N ARG A 86 -22.06 18.18 -27.38
CA ARG A 86 -20.93 19.00 -27.02
C ARG A 86 -21.11 19.75 -25.71
N ASP A 87 -22.31 20.26 -25.46
CA ASP A 87 -22.49 21.31 -24.47
C ASP A 87 -23.33 20.86 -23.25
N ASN A 88 -23.85 19.62 -23.22
CA ASN A 88 -24.82 19.21 -22.20
C ASN A 88 -24.59 17.79 -21.65
N LEU A 89 -23.53 17.09 -22.02
CA LEU A 89 -23.22 15.79 -21.42
C LEU A 89 -22.33 15.98 -20.21
N THR A 90 -22.97 16.18 -19.07
CA THR A 90 -22.27 16.32 -17.78
C THR A 90 -22.54 15.13 -16.86
N ALA A 91 -23.45 14.25 -17.23
CA ALA A 91 -23.84 13.14 -16.38
C ALA A 91 -23.69 11.78 -17.07
N LEU A 92 -23.26 10.80 -16.32
CA LEU A 92 -23.31 9.38 -16.67
C LEU A 92 -24.74 8.87 -16.41
N ILE A 93 -25.25 7.99 -17.28
CA ILE A 93 -26.50 7.28 -17.04
C ILE A 93 -26.16 5.85 -16.61
N VAL A 94 -26.36 5.55 -15.35
CA VAL A 94 -26.15 4.21 -14.78
C VAL A 94 -27.50 3.57 -14.49
N ASN A 95 -27.80 2.45 -15.16
CA ASN A 95 -29.07 1.73 -15.00
C ASN A 95 -30.31 2.63 -15.18
N GLY A 96 -30.22 3.63 -16.09
CA GLY A 96 -31.30 4.55 -16.40
C GLY A 96 -31.43 5.74 -15.44
N THR A 97 -30.50 5.93 -14.54
CA THR A 97 -30.45 7.06 -13.59
C THR A 97 -29.24 7.93 -13.92
N ASP A 98 -29.47 9.24 -13.99
CA ASP A 98 -28.39 10.21 -14.13
C ASP A 98 -27.54 10.24 -12.87
N THR A 99 -26.23 10.19 -13.03
CA THR A 99 -25.27 10.32 -11.93
C THR A 99 -24.07 11.16 -12.38
N ASP A 100 -23.55 11.96 -11.47
CA ASP A 100 -22.36 12.77 -11.75
C ASP A 100 -21.09 11.92 -11.83
N ASN A 101 -21.10 10.77 -11.17
CA ASN A 101 -19.97 9.85 -11.16
C ASN A 101 -20.42 8.39 -10.98
N LEU A 102 -19.52 7.48 -11.33
CA LEU A 102 -19.61 6.06 -11.05
C LEU A 102 -18.59 5.73 -9.94
N SER A 103 -19.09 5.27 -8.80
CA SER A 103 -18.24 4.82 -7.70
C SER A 103 -17.81 3.37 -7.91
N LEU A 104 -16.52 3.12 -7.83
CA LEU A 104 -15.88 1.82 -7.99
C LEU A 104 -15.01 1.51 -6.79
N ALA A 105 -14.89 0.24 -6.44
CA ALA A 105 -14.00 -0.23 -5.40
C ALA A 105 -12.78 -0.91 -6.03
N SER A 106 -11.61 -0.61 -5.50
CA SER A 106 -10.36 -1.34 -5.75
C SER A 106 -9.93 -2.00 -4.44
N GLN A 107 -9.62 -3.27 -4.51
CA GLN A 107 -9.11 -4.00 -3.36
C GLN A 107 -7.60 -3.86 -3.31
N ASP A 108 -7.10 -3.46 -2.15
CA ASP A 108 -5.69 -3.51 -1.80
C ASP A 108 -5.30 -4.97 -1.44
N ASN A 109 -4.10 -5.37 -1.77
CA ASN A 109 -3.53 -6.68 -1.47
C ASN A 109 -2.35 -6.62 -0.49
N ASP A 110 -2.00 -5.43 -0.03
CA ASP A 110 -0.95 -5.21 0.95
C ASP A 110 -1.48 -5.28 2.38
N THR A 111 -0.62 -5.54 3.34
CA THR A 111 -1.00 -5.65 4.74
C THR A 111 0.11 -5.10 5.63
N ILE A 112 -0.25 -4.26 6.57
CA ILE A 112 0.70 -3.75 7.58
C ILE A 112 1.25 -4.90 8.42
N GLY A 113 2.55 -4.93 8.59
CA GLY A 113 3.16 -5.93 9.44
C GLY A 113 4.65 -5.70 9.70
N VAL A 114 5.09 -6.21 10.84
CA VAL A 114 6.50 -6.35 11.20
C VAL A 114 6.84 -7.84 11.11
N VAL A 115 7.80 -8.17 10.27
CA VAL A 115 8.18 -9.57 10.00
C VAL A 115 9.53 -9.86 10.64
N ILE A 116 9.55 -10.82 11.53
CA ILE A 116 10.79 -11.41 12.05
C ILE A 116 11.27 -12.45 11.05
N THR A 117 12.42 -12.21 10.44
CA THR A 117 12.97 -13.09 9.39
C THR A 117 13.89 -14.16 9.93
N SER A 118 14.56 -13.89 11.03
CA SER A 118 15.37 -14.88 11.74
C SER A 118 15.63 -14.45 13.18
N ILE A 119 15.84 -15.45 14.03
CA ILE A 119 16.25 -15.27 15.42
C ILE A 119 17.43 -16.19 15.68
N ASP A 120 18.50 -15.63 16.21
CA ASP A 120 19.52 -16.35 16.92
C ASP A 120 19.39 -15.97 18.41
N ASN A 121 18.87 -16.89 19.20
CA ASN A 121 18.50 -16.66 20.59
C ASN A 121 19.61 -17.03 21.59
N ASN A 122 20.82 -17.29 21.11
CA ASN A 122 21.93 -17.59 21.99
C ASN A 122 22.75 -16.33 22.25
N SER A 123 22.74 -15.87 23.47
CA SER A 123 23.67 -14.85 23.96
C SER A 123 24.38 -15.36 25.22
N LYS A 124 25.56 -14.88 25.44
CA LYS A 124 26.36 -15.27 26.63
C LYS A 124 26.98 -14.04 27.25
N GLU A 125 27.09 -14.03 28.55
CA GLU A 125 27.77 -13.00 29.31
C GLU A 125 29.25 -12.88 28.93
N SER A 126 29.84 -13.95 28.43
CA SER A 126 31.20 -13.96 27.91
C SER A 126 31.38 -13.18 26.60
N GLY A 127 30.32 -12.52 26.09
CA GLY A 127 30.36 -11.60 24.95
C GLY A 127 29.78 -12.15 23.63
N GLU A 128 29.29 -13.36 23.61
CA GLU A 128 28.55 -13.87 22.44
C GLU A 128 27.15 -13.23 22.41
N THR A 129 26.74 -12.70 21.25
CA THR A 129 25.47 -12.00 21.09
C THR A 129 24.50 -12.79 20.22
N GLY A 130 23.26 -12.87 20.63
CA GLY A 130 22.16 -13.31 19.78
C GLY A 130 21.73 -12.21 18.80
N THR A 131 20.86 -12.54 17.87
CA THR A 131 20.34 -11.56 16.88
C THR A 131 18.88 -11.79 16.57
N VAL A 132 18.14 -10.68 16.38
CA VAL A 132 16.81 -10.68 15.77
C VAL A 132 16.88 -9.86 14.49
N ARG A 133 16.39 -10.44 13.41
CA ARG A 133 16.33 -9.77 12.11
C ARG A 133 14.89 -9.48 11.74
N ILE A 134 14.64 -8.23 11.36
CA ILE A 134 13.30 -7.68 11.16
C ILE A 134 13.25 -6.91 9.85
N LYS A 135 12.12 -7.01 9.15
CA LYS A 135 11.73 -6.15 8.03
C LYS A 135 10.26 -5.78 8.15
N LEU A 136 9.80 -4.81 7.39
CA LEU A 136 8.36 -4.55 7.26
C LEU A 136 7.74 -5.46 6.20
N GLN A 137 6.45 -5.71 6.34
CA GLN A 137 5.66 -6.46 5.36
C GLN A 137 5.18 -5.57 4.23
N SER A 138 4.76 -4.34 4.54
CA SER A 138 4.34 -3.33 3.58
C SER A 138 5.17 -2.05 3.74
N ARG A 139 5.07 -1.18 2.76
CA ARG A 139 5.74 0.12 2.71
C ARG A 139 5.08 1.09 3.68
N PRO A 140 5.82 1.77 4.57
CA PRO A 140 5.24 2.77 5.44
C PRO A 140 4.98 4.08 4.67
N PHE A 141 3.97 4.85 5.07
CA PHE A 141 3.69 6.17 4.50
C PHE A 141 4.77 7.22 4.77
N GLY A 142 5.58 6.99 5.79
CA GLY A 142 6.66 7.89 6.19
C GLY A 142 7.68 7.18 7.05
N SER A 143 8.39 7.93 7.89
CA SER A 143 9.33 7.34 8.83
C SER A 143 8.60 6.64 9.97
N LEU A 144 8.97 5.41 10.21
CA LEU A 144 8.46 4.55 11.26
C LEU A 144 9.60 4.10 12.18
N ARG A 145 9.36 4.10 13.47
CA ARG A 145 10.29 3.54 14.45
C ARG A 145 9.65 2.32 15.12
N VAL A 146 10.35 1.19 15.03
CA VAL A 146 9.93 -0.08 15.62
C VAL A 146 10.76 -0.30 16.89
N TYR A 147 10.11 -0.37 18.03
CA TYR A 147 10.72 -0.69 19.30
C TYR A 147 10.51 -2.16 19.64
N LEU A 148 11.54 -2.78 20.20
CA LEU A 148 11.42 -4.07 20.85
C LEU A 148 11.76 -3.91 22.31
N ALA A 149 11.02 -4.61 23.14
CA ALA A 149 11.31 -4.74 24.54
C ALA A 149 11.64 -6.20 24.88
N ALA A 150 12.39 -6.38 25.93
CA ALA A 150 12.75 -7.68 26.47
C ALA A 150 12.49 -7.72 27.97
N ASP A 151 12.24 -8.90 28.50
CA ASP A 151 12.27 -9.12 29.93
C ASP A 151 13.65 -8.74 30.43
N ASN A 152 13.72 -7.71 31.25
CA ASN A 152 14.95 -7.32 31.96
C ASN A 152 14.62 -7.08 33.41
N ALA A 153 14.48 -8.15 34.16
CA ALA A 153 14.22 -8.07 35.57
C ALA A 153 15.45 -7.54 36.29
N SER A 154 15.38 -6.29 36.73
CA SER A 154 16.34 -5.68 37.67
C SER A 154 17.79 -5.44 37.19
N GLY A 155 17.97 -5.19 35.89
CA GLY A 155 19.30 -4.90 35.32
C GLY A 155 20.18 -6.12 35.12
N ARG A 156 19.65 -7.29 35.44
CA ARG A 156 20.21 -8.60 35.11
C ARG A 156 19.51 -9.15 33.90
N GLY A 157 20.20 -9.82 33.04
CA GLY A 157 19.61 -10.43 31.87
C GLY A 157 20.08 -9.83 30.58
N ILE A 158 19.19 -9.48 29.69
CA ILE A 158 19.55 -9.04 28.34
C ILE A 158 19.18 -7.58 28.07
N TYR A 159 19.89 -6.95 27.15
CA TYR A 159 19.48 -5.71 26.52
C TYR A 159 19.56 -5.82 25.00
N LEU A 160 18.82 -4.96 24.31
CA LEU A 160 18.74 -4.93 22.87
C LEU A 160 19.57 -3.77 22.30
N ASN A 161 20.36 -4.05 21.28
CA ASN A 161 21.24 -3.06 20.65
C ASN A 161 21.14 -3.13 19.10
N PRO A 162 20.63 -2.10 18.41
CA PRO A 162 19.96 -0.92 18.99
C PRO A 162 18.61 -1.28 19.65
N GLY A 163 18.12 -0.44 20.56
CA GLY A 163 16.81 -0.64 21.21
C GLY A 163 15.61 -0.35 20.29
N PHE A 164 15.85 0.14 19.08
CA PHE A 164 14.82 0.40 18.07
C PHE A 164 15.41 0.36 16.67
N LEU A 165 14.55 0.15 15.68
CA LEU A 165 14.88 0.21 14.26
C LEU A 165 14.11 1.36 13.59
N ASN A 166 14.73 2.00 12.60
CA ASN A 166 14.09 3.03 11.81
C ASN A 166 13.83 2.50 10.40
N PHE A 167 12.59 2.64 9.97
CA PHE A 167 12.16 2.36 8.61
C PHE A 167 11.59 3.63 7.99
N ASP A 168 11.71 3.77 6.69
CA ASP A 168 11.11 4.85 5.92
C ASP A 168 10.59 4.33 4.58
N ASN A 169 9.89 5.18 3.86
CA ASN A 169 9.29 4.86 2.58
C ASN A 169 10.27 4.88 1.39
N SER A 170 11.57 5.10 1.63
CA SER A 170 12.56 5.05 0.58
C SER A 170 12.75 3.63 0.04
N SER A 171 12.99 3.52 -1.25
CA SER A 171 13.22 2.24 -1.89
C SER A 171 14.42 1.54 -1.26
N GLY A 172 14.18 0.36 -0.71
CA GLY A 172 15.19 -0.49 -0.10
C GLY A 172 15.31 -0.39 1.41
N ASN A 173 14.80 0.64 2.09
CA ASN A 173 14.86 0.71 3.54
C ASN A 173 13.84 -0.22 4.21
N TRP A 174 12.56 -0.09 3.88
CA TRP A 174 11.51 -0.89 4.50
C TRP A 174 11.57 -2.39 4.14
N THR A 175 12.08 -2.72 2.94
CA THR A 175 12.28 -4.11 2.51
C THR A 175 13.56 -4.72 3.05
N SER A 176 14.52 -3.90 3.45
CA SER A 176 15.80 -4.36 3.96
C SER A 176 15.65 -4.92 5.35
N THR A 177 16.24 -6.10 5.56
CA THR A 177 16.30 -6.68 6.88
C THR A 177 17.29 -5.90 7.75
N GLN A 178 16.79 -5.38 8.86
CA GLN A 178 17.60 -4.74 9.90
C GLN A 178 17.80 -5.69 11.08
N THR A 179 18.90 -5.52 11.80
CA THR A 179 19.32 -6.44 12.86
C THR A 179 19.37 -5.73 14.19
N ILE A 180 18.82 -6.37 15.21
CA ILE A 180 19.01 -6.04 16.64
C ILE A 180 19.85 -7.15 17.25
N GLN A 181 20.87 -6.78 18.00
CA GLN A 181 21.64 -7.70 18.81
C GLN A 181 20.98 -7.90 20.15
N ILE A 182 20.96 -9.14 20.62
CA ILE A 182 20.59 -9.53 21.96
C ILE A 182 21.91 -9.69 22.73
N VAL A 183 22.10 -8.87 23.75
CA VAL A 183 23.34 -8.84 24.51
C VAL A 183 23.03 -9.22 25.94
N SER A 184 23.70 -10.24 26.48
CA SER A 184 23.64 -10.57 27.89
C SER A 184 24.48 -9.59 28.71
N ASN A 185 23.99 -9.19 29.87
CA ASN A 185 24.77 -8.44 30.83
C ASN A 185 25.78 -9.39 31.50
N ASP A 186 26.99 -8.91 31.67
CA ASP A 186 28.05 -9.58 32.40
C ASP A 186 28.06 -9.01 33.83
N ASP A 187 27.74 -9.79 34.86
CA ASP A 187 27.59 -9.27 36.25
C ASP A 187 28.08 -10.24 37.29
N ASP A 188 28.84 -11.00 37.43
CA ASP A 188 29.40 -11.82 38.52
C ASP A 188 28.33 -12.58 39.37
N TYR A 189 27.04 -12.63 38.92
CA TYR A 189 26.04 -13.43 39.62
C TYR A 189 25.83 -14.77 38.90
N ASP A 190 25.66 -15.82 39.66
CA ASP A 190 25.18 -17.11 39.19
C ASP A 190 23.63 -17.07 39.14
N GLU A 191 23.06 -16.86 38.00
CA GLU A 191 21.61 -16.68 37.83
C GLU A 191 20.91 -17.95 37.41
N GLY A 192 21.66 -18.97 37.11
CA GLY A 192 21.15 -20.29 36.71
C GLY A 192 20.59 -21.07 37.90
N VAL A 193 19.89 -22.11 37.56
CA VAL A 193 19.58 -23.18 38.50
C VAL A 193 20.78 -24.11 38.53
N PHE A 194 21.21 -24.51 39.72
CA PHE A 194 22.34 -25.41 39.88
C PHE A 194 22.33 -26.55 38.84
N GLY A 195 23.31 -26.51 37.96
CA GLY A 195 23.45 -27.46 36.85
C GLY A 195 22.73 -27.06 35.54
N SER A 196 22.16 -25.81 35.45
CA SER A 196 21.63 -25.26 34.23
C SER A 196 21.74 -23.73 34.25
N ASP A 197 22.75 -23.21 33.62
CA ASP A 197 23.12 -21.78 33.64
C ASP A 197 22.39 -20.98 32.51
N ASN A 198 21.27 -21.48 32.05
CA ASN A 198 20.50 -20.84 30.97
C ASN A 198 19.28 -20.12 31.54
N GLN A 199 19.12 -18.86 31.19
CA GLN A 199 17.93 -18.06 31.41
C GLN A 199 17.11 -17.92 30.16
N THR A 200 15.80 -17.77 30.31
CA THR A 200 14.88 -17.55 29.20
C THR A 200 14.26 -16.16 29.33
N PHE A 201 14.32 -15.40 28.25
CA PHE A 201 13.74 -14.06 28.14
C PHE A 201 12.72 -14.00 27.04
N ASN A 202 11.69 -13.19 27.20
CA ASN A 202 10.72 -12.89 26.17
C ASN A 202 11.06 -11.58 25.47
N LEU A 203 10.77 -11.53 24.19
CA LEU A 203 10.86 -10.33 23.36
C LEU A 203 9.46 -10.01 22.82
N TRP A 204 9.11 -8.72 22.76
CA TRP A 204 7.86 -8.26 22.17
C TRP A 204 8.04 -6.90 21.50
N LEU A 205 7.06 -6.52 20.68
CA LEU A 205 6.94 -5.17 20.13
C LEU A 205 6.39 -4.25 21.22
N ASP A 206 7.02 -3.08 21.40
CA ASP A 206 6.65 -2.07 22.40
C ASP A 206 6.00 -0.85 21.72
#